data_dd27083c01f18fd0fc03df194c3fce9b
#
_entry.id   dd27083c01f18fd0fc03df194c3fce9b
#
_cell.length_a   1.000
_cell.length_b   1.000
_cell.length_c   1.000
_cell.angle_alpha   90.00
_cell.angle_beta   90.00
_cell.angle_gamma   90.00
#
_symmetry.space_group_name_H-M   'P 1'
#
loop_
_entity.id
_entity.type
_entity.pdbx_description
1 polymer ?
#
loop_
_entity_poly.entity_id
_entity_poly.type
_entity_poly.pdbx_seq_one_letter_code
_entity_poly.pdbx_strand_id
1 'polypeptide(L)'
;GTQIKKNIHSFNLQAKTELYFYEYDRANYCNVIEQLVASIPLDSSILLLGRYSFDDYYLSFRFQSIKEASRFYYFIRNRKIEFLTAHKSKGLEADYVIILQCNKDTYGFPSLVNDDPVLNYVLTKSDQYPYGEERRLFYVAITRAKIKTFVLYDKRFPSVFVDEFLHPEKITERSYAKHPNANKKWTKSADLFLLKLYSEGKSIKYIAAKMGRSQTSIVMRLNKLNQ
;
A
#
# COMPACT_ATOMS: atom_id res chain seq x y z
N GLY A 1 -20.34 0.34 15.83
CA GLY A 1 -20.91 -0.22 14.61
C GLY A 1 -20.43 -1.64 14.42
N THR A 2 -21.37 -2.57 14.32
CA THR A 2 -21.10 -3.98 14.04
C THR A 2 -20.56 -4.13 12.63
N GLN A 3 -19.33 -4.63 12.51
CA GLN A 3 -18.73 -4.93 11.23
C GLN A 3 -19.46 -6.13 10.60
N ILE A 4 -20.13 -5.89 9.47
CA ILE A 4 -20.81 -6.97 8.74
C ILE A 4 -19.72 -7.87 8.12
N LYS A 5 -19.64 -9.12 8.58
CA LYS A 5 -18.82 -10.14 7.93
C LYS A 5 -19.41 -10.46 6.55
N LYS A 6 -18.78 -9.99 5.48
CA LYS A 6 -19.11 -10.39 4.11
C LYS A 6 -18.27 -11.62 3.76
N ASN A 7 -18.93 -12.73 3.50
CA ASN A 7 -18.28 -13.86 2.80
C ASN A 7 -18.21 -13.50 1.33
N ILE A 8 -17.00 -13.18 0.86
CA ILE A 8 -16.74 -12.90 -0.56
C ILE A 8 -16.33 -14.24 -1.18
N HIS A 9 -17.21 -14.81 -1.99
CA HIS A 9 -16.88 -15.96 -2.82
C HIS A 9 -16.36 -15.45 -4.16
N SER A 10 -15.20 -15.93 -4.60
CA SER A 10 -14.73 -15.71 -5.96
C SER A 10 -15.66 -16.48 -6.91
N PHE A 11 -16.20 -15.80 -7.91
CA PHE A 11 -17.04 -16.42 -8.94
C PHE A 11 -16.26 -17.46 -9.76
N ASN A 12 -14.93 -17.33 -9.80
CA ASN A 12 -14.06 -18.28 -10.50
C ASN A 12 -13.05 -18.89 -9.54
N LEU A 13 -13.37 -20.03 -8.97
CA LEU A 13 -12.54 -20.77 -8.00
C LEU A 13 -11.18 -21.23 -8.55
N GLN A 14 -10.95 -21.14 -9.87
CA GLN A 14 -9.74 -21.62 -10.56
C GLN A 14 -8.82 -20.49 -11.04
N ALA A 15 -9.26 -19.25 -11.12
CA ALA A 15 -8.43 -18.13 -11.58
C ALA A 15 -7.70 -17.47 -10.40
N LYS A 16 -6.46 -17.88 -10.18
CA LYS A 16 -5.54 -17.19 -9.27
C LYS A 16 -4.95 -16.01 -10.01
N THR A 17 -5.35 -14.78 -9.65
CA THR A 17 -4.71 -13.56 -10.15
C THR A 17 -3.23 -13.58 -9.77
N GLU A 18 -2.36 -13.42 -10.76
CA GLU A 18 -0.91 -13.39 -10.56
C GLU A 18 -0.43 -11.96 -10.33
N LEU A 19 0.51 -11.77 -9.41
CA LEU A 19 1.11 -10.50 -9.07
C LEU A 19 2.60 -10.53 -9.39
N TYR A 20 3.07 -9.60 -10.23
CA TYR A 20 4.45 -9.48 -10.66
C TYR A 20 5.02 -8.11 -10.34
N PHE A 21 6.28 -8.06 -9.92
CA PHE A 21 7.01 -6.83 -9.64
C PHE A 21 8.06 -6.62 -10.71
N TYR A 22 8.08 -5.41 -11.30
CA TYR A 22 9.02 -5.01 -12.33
C TYR A 22 9.79 -3.77 -11.91
N GLU A 23 11.09 -3.91 -11.86
CA GLU A 23 11.97 -2.78 -11.61
C GLU A 23 12.20 -1.96 -12.88
N TYR A 24 12.38 -0.66 -12.71
CA TYR A 24 12.77 0.24 -13.78
C TYR A 24 13.81 1.26 -13.31
N ASP A 25 14.54 1.81 -14.27
CA ASP A 25 15.28 3.08 -14.16
C ASP A 25 14.47 4.20 -14.81
N ARG A 26 14.66 5.44 -14.39
CA ARG A 26 13.98 6.59 -15.03
C ARG A 26 14.14 6.64 -16.53
N ALA A 27 15.34 6.29 -17.04
CA ALA A 27 15.64 6.29 -18.47
C ALA A 27 14.85 5.24 -19.26
N ASN A 28 14.47 4.12 -18.65
CA ASN A 28 13.78 3.02 -19.32
C ASN A 28 12.32 2.83 -18.92
N TYR A 29 11.79 3.69 -18.05
CA TYR A 29 10.42 3.58 -17.52
C TYR A 29 9.35 3.33 -18.56
N CYS A 30 9.29 4.21 -19.59
CA CYS A 30 8.31 4.06 -20.67
C CYS A 30 8.55 2.82 -21.53
N ASN A 31 9.83 2.42 -21.71
CA ASN A 31 10.17 1.20 -22.45
C ASN A 31 9.68 -0.06 -21.73
N VAL A 32 9.81 -0.10 -20.40
CA VAL A 32 9.28 -1.21 -19.58
C VAL A 32 7.77 -1.33 -19.76
N ILE A 33 7.04 -0.22 -19.68
CA ILE A 33 5.59 -0.21 -19.90
C ILE A 33 5.23 -0.67 -21.31
N GLU A 34 5.96 -0.18 -22.32
CA GLU A 34 5.75 -0.58 -23.71
C GLU A 34 5.99 -2.08 -23.93
N GLN A 35 7.02 -2.66 -23.31
CA GLN A 35 7.30 -4.08 -23.35
C GLN A 35 6.21 -4.90 -22.64
N LEU A 36 5.75 -4.46 -21.48
CA LEU A 36 4.64 -5.12 -20.77
C LEU A 36 3.37 -5.11 -21.62
N VAL A 37 3.00 -3.97 -22.19
CA VAL A 37 1.83 -3.87 -23.08
C VAL A 37 1.99 -4.77 -24.29
N ALA A 38 3.20 -4.91 -24.84
CA ALA A 38 3.48 -5.81 -25.97
C ALA A 38 3.34 -7.30 -25.61
N SER A 39 3.58 -7.67 -24.35
CA SER A 39 3.47 -9.05 -23.87
C SER A 39 2.03 -9.50 -23.58
N ILE A 40 1.09 -8.54 -23.52
CA ILE A 40 -0.31 -8.81 -23.20
C ILE A 40 -1.10 -9.10 -24.50
N PRO A 41 -1.94 -10.17 -24.54
CA PRO A 41 -2.76 -10.49 -25.70
C PRO A 41 -3.59 -9.29 -26.19
N LEU A 42 -3.76 -9.15 -27.51
CA LEU A 42 -4.37 -7.97 -28.12
C LEU A 42 -5.86 -7.78 -27.77
N ASP A 43 -6.55 -8.86 -27.51
CA ASP A 43 -7.97 -8.91 -27.12
C ASP A 43 -8.23 -8.65 -25.65
N SER A 44 -7.16 -8.56 -24.83
CA SER A 44 -7.27 -8.35 -23.39
C SER A 44 -7.36 -6.87 -23.03
N SER A 45 -8.17 -6.55 -22.04
CA SER A 45 -8.27 -5.21 -21.47
C SER A 45 -7.08 -4.90 -20.55
N ILE A 46 -6.59 -3.65 -20.61
CA ILE A 46 -5.49 -3.15 -19.78
C ILE A 46 -5.92 -1.89 -19.07
N LEU A 47 -5.53 -1.76 -17.80
CA LEU A 47 -5.75 -0.57 -17.00
C LEU A 47 -4.43 -0.11 -16.38
N LEU A 48 -4.09 1.18 -16.54
CA LEU A 48 -2.98 1.81 -15.85
C LEU A 48 -3.49 2.45 -14.55
N LEU A 49 -2.86 2.17 -13.43
CA LEU A 49 -3.23 2.73 -12.14
C LEU A 49 -2.07 3.49 -11.51
N GLY A 50 -2.31 4.74 -11.10
CA GLY A 50 -1.43 5.52 -10.25
C GLY A 50 -2.01 5.69 -8.85
N ARG A 51 -1.19 6.07 -7.86
CA ARG A 51 -1.67 6.55 -6.57
C ARG A 51 -2.28 7.94 -6.72
N TYR A 52 -1.65 8.79 -7.51
CA TYR A 52 -2.03 10.17 -7.82
C TYR A 52 -2.33 10.35 -9.31
N SER A 53 -3.05 11.44 -9.63
CA SER A 53 -3.39 11.77 -11.02
C SER A 53 -2.20 12.20 -11.88
N PHE A 54 -1.08 12.54 -11.24
CA PHE A 54 0.15 12.93 -11.92
C PHE A 54 1.19 11.80 -12.04
N ASP A 55 0.86 10.59 -11.62
CA ASP A 55 1.77 9.42 -11.73
C ASP A 55 1.99 9.01 -13.18
N ASP A 56 1.15 9.50 -14.09
CA ASP A 56 1.28 9.36 -15.52
C ASP A 56 2.22 10.40 -16.18
N TYR A 57 2.81 11.32 -15.41
CA TYR A 57 3.62 12.42 -15.91
C TYR A 57 4.65 11.99 -16.97
N TYR A 58 5.41 10.93 -16.72
CA TYR A 58 6.41 10.44 -17.67
C TYR A 58 5.80 9.81 -18.93
N LEU A 59 4.57 9.30 -18.86
CA LEU A 59 3.88 8.73 -20.01
C LEU A 59 3.50 9.81 -21.02
N SER A 60 3.12 11.00 -20.53
CA SER A 60 2.70 12.13 -21.35
C SER A 60 3.80 12.66 -22.27
N PHE A 61 5.09 12.43 -21.95
CA PHE A 61 6.20 12.81 -22.82
C PHE A 61 6.48 11.79 -23.93
N ARG A 62 6.05 10.55 -23.77
CA ARG A 62 6.40 9.45 -24.67
C ARG A 62 5.23 8.98 -25.51
N PHE A 63 4.03 8.98 -24.94
CA PHE A 63 2.85 8.42 -25.57
C PHE A 63 1.80 9.49 -25.86
N GLN A 64 1.15 9.35 -27.00
CA GLN A 64 0.00 10.17 -27.33
C GLN A 64 -1.13 9.88 -26.35
N SER A 65 -1.82 10.92 -25.89
CA SER A 65 -2.94 10.82 -24.97
C SER A 65 -4.17 11.54 -25.47
N ILE A 66 -5.33 11.11 -24.98
CA ILE A 66 -6.62 11.75 -25.24
C ILE A 66 -7.45 11.76 -23.98
N LYS A 67 -8.20 12.84 -23.79
CA LYS A 67 -9.20 12.95 -22.73
C LYS A 67 -10.59 12.87 -23.34
N GLU A 68 -11.36 11.86 -22.97
CA GLU A 68 -12.74 11.66 -23.39
C GLU A 68 -13.68 11.76 -22.19
N ALA A 69 -14.55 12.74 -22.17
CA ALA A 69 -15.38 13.12 -21.03
C ALA A 69 -14.48 13.35 -19.77
N SER A 70 -14.57 12.51 -18.74
CA SER A 70 -13.76 12.58 -17.54
C SER A 70 -12.66 11.50 -17.47
N ARG A 71 -12.47 10.72 -18.54
CA ARG A 71 -11.50 9.62 -18.61
C ARG A 71 -10.27 10.03 -19.40
N PHE A 72 -9.12 9.49 -19.01
CA PHE A 72 -7.84 9.77 -19.63
C PHE A 72 -7.25 8.49 -20.22
N TYR A 73 -6.81 8.55 -21.49
CA TYR A 73 -6.30 7.38 -22.21
C TYR A 73 -4.95 7.67 -22.82
N TYR A 74 -4.09 6.64 -22.85
CA TYR A 74 -2.82 6.62 -23.57
C TYR A 74 -2.87 5.65 -24.74
N PHE A 75 -2.23 6.03 -25.85
CA PHE A 75 -2.01 5.13 -26.98
C PHE A 75 -0.61 4.51 -26.88
N ILE A 76 -0.55 3.24 -26.47
CA ILE A 76 0.68 2.48 -26.31
C ILE A 76 0.61 1.28 -27.24
N ARG A 77 1.55 1.17 -28.21
CA ARG A 77 1.56 0.11 -29.22
C ARG A 77 0.20 -0.07 -29.92
N ASN A 78 -0.38 1.07 -30.35
CA ASN A 78 -1.69 1.13 -31.01
C ASN A 78 -2.89 0.64 -30.16
N ARG A 79 -2.70 0.51 -28.86
CA ARG A 79 -3.77 0.17 -27.89
C ARG A 79 -4.18 1.40 -27.12
N LYS A 80 -5.47 1.64 -27.05
CA LYS A 80 -6.07 2.69 -26.22
C LYS A 80 -6.22 2.14 -24.79
N ILE A 81 -5.43 2.65 -23.86
CA ILE A 81 -5.34 2.17 -22.48
C ILE A 81 -5.77 3.28 -21.53
N GLU A 82 -6.73 2.99 -20.65
CA GLU A 82 -7.23 3.95 -19.67
C GLU A 82 -6.23 4.11 -18.52
N PHE A 83 -6.01 5.37 -18.08
CA PHE A 83 -5.28 5.70 -16.85
C PHE A 83 -6.24 6.22 -15.80
N LEU A 84 -6.16 5.67 -14.59
CA LEU A 84 -6.93 6.07 -13.42
C LEU A 84 -6.06 6.11 -12.16
N THR A 85 -6.51 6.86 -11.16
CA THR A 85 -5.97 6.68 -9.81
C THR A 85 -6.57 5.43 -9.17
N ALA A 86 -5.83 4.82 -8.24
CA ALA A 86 -6.30 3.66 -7.48
C ALA A 86 -7.66 3.92 -6.79
N HIS A 87 -7.92 5.14 -6.32
CA HIS A 87 -9.22 5.52 -5.77
C HIS A 87 -10.36 5.45 -6.79
N LYS A 88 -10.13 5.94 -8.01
CA LYS A 88 -11.12 5.94 -9.08
C LYS A 88 -11.36 4.57 -9.70
N SER A 89 -10.45 3.62 -9.47
CA SER A 89 -10.57 2.26 -9.99
C SER A 89 -11.57 1.39 -9.22
N LYS A 90 -12.12 1.89 -8.12
CA LYS A 90 -13.07 1.13 -7.29
C LYS A 90 -14.32 0.76 -8.11
N GLY A 91 -14.61 -0.54 -8.19
CA GLY A 91 -15.75 -1.08 -8.96
C GLY A 91 -15.43 -1.35 -10.44
N LEU A 92 -14.23 -1.01 -10.93
CA LEU A 92 -13.77 -1.35 -12.28
C LEU A 92 -12.90 -2.61 -12.23
N GLU A 93 -12.79 -3.29 -13.37
CA GLU A 93 -11.93 -4.45 -13.54
C GLU A 93 -11.34 -4.45 -14.96
N ALA A 94 -10.15 -5.04 -15.10
CA ALA A 94 -9.51 -5.30 -16.39
C ALA A 94 -8.82 -6.67 -16.35
N ASP A 95 -8.50 -7.23 -17.51
CA ASP A 95 -7.77 -8.49 -17.56
C ASP A 95 -6.36 -8.31 -17.00
N TYR A 96 -5.72 -7.18 -17.33
CA TYR A 96 -4.39 -6.82 -16.85
C TYR A 96 -4.38 -5.43 -16.22
N VAL A 97 -3.67 -5.28 -15.12
CA VAL A 97 -3.47 -4.01 -14.43
C VAL A 97 -1.97 -3.73 -14.33
N ILE A 98 -1.57 -2.50 -14.64
CA ILE A 98 -0.21 -2.01 -14.45
C ILE A 98 -0.26 -0.89 -13.42
N ILE A 99 0.31 -1.13 -12.22
CA ILE A 99 0.38 -0.13 -11.15
C ILE A 99 1.69 0.64 -11.30
N LEU A 100 1.57 1.95 -11.46
CA LEU A 100 2.68 2.85 -11.74
C LEU A 100 3.33 3.33 -10.43
N GLN A 101 4.64 3.55 -10.45
CA GLN A 101 5.39 4.31 -9.46
C GLN A 101 5.21 3.85 -7.99
N CYS A 102 5.28 2.55 -7.73
CA CYS A 102 5.29 2.02 -6.37
C CYS A 102 6.63 2.29 -5.68
N ASN A 103 6.96 3.58 -5.52
CA ASN A 103 8.24 4.07 -5.04
C ASN A 103 8.16 4.58 -3.60
N LYS A 104 9.30 4.58 -2.92
CA LYS A 104 9.49 5.24 -1.63
C LYS A 104 9.71 6.74 -1.87
N ASP A 105 8.62 7.49 -1.93
CA ASP A 105 8.60 8.93 -2.14
C ASP A 105 7.48 9.56 -1.32
N THR A 106 7.51 10.89 -1.15
CA THR A 106 6.42 11.64 -0.48
C THR A 106 5.09 11.38 -1.17
N TYR A 107 5.08 11.36 -2.49
CA TYR A 107 3.92 11.05 -3.33
C TYR A 107 3.99 9.64 -3.95
N GLY A 108 4.68 8.71 -3.31
CA GLY A 108 4.78 7.33 -3.77
C GLY A 108 3.54 6.49 -3.47
N PHE A 109 3.69 5.18 -3.58
CA PHE A 109 2.66 4.23 -3.17
C PHE A 109 3.29 3.17 -2.24
N PRO A 110 3.17 3.32 -0.91
CA PRO A 110 2.28 4.20 -0.16
C PRO A 110 2.71 5.67 -0.18
N SER A 111 1.72 6.55 -0.10
CA SER A 111 1.95 7.97 0.14
C SER A 111 2.53 8.21 1.53
N LEU A 112 3.50 9.13 1.62
CA LEU A 112 4.05 9.61 2.89
C LEU A 112 3.45 10.96 3.30
N VAL A 113 2.48 11.47 2.55
CA VAL A 113 1.73 12.67 2.91
C VAL A 113 0.92 12.37 4.16
N ASN A 114 1.22 13.05 5.25
CA ASN A 114 0.44 12.93 6.48
C ASN A 114 -0.94 13.55 6.28
N ASP A 115 -1.97 12.85 6.71
CA ASP A 115 -3.29 13.44 6.85
C ASP A 115 -3.22 14.64 7.80
N ASP A 116 -4.07 15.66 7.54
CA ASP A 116 -4.16 16.85 8.40
C ASP A 116 -4.37 16.39 9.86
N PRO A 117 -3.57 16.91 10.82
CA PRO A 117 -3.74 16.61 12.25
C PRO A 117 -5.18 16.78 12.76
N VAL A 118 -5.96 17.67 12.14
CA VAL A 118 -7.38 17.90 12.46
C VAL A 118 -8.23 16.66 12.16
N LEU A 119 -7.92 15.90 11.12
CA LEU A 119 -8.62 14.65 10.79
C LEU A 119 -8.44 13.58 11.87
N ASN A 120 -7.29 13.56 12.55
CA ASN A 120 -7.05 12.62 13.64
C ASN A 120 -7.95 12.83 14.86
N TYR A 121 -8.54 14.02 15.03
CA TYR A 121 -9.52 14.31 16.09
C TYR A 121 -10.93 13.85 15.74
N VAL A 122 -11.23 13.71 14.45
CA VAL A 122 -12.57 13.31 13.97
C VAL A 122 -12.63 11.80 13.70
N LEU A 123 -11.51 11.20 13.31
CA LEU A 123 -11.42 9.77 13.06
C LEU A 123 -11.20 9.03 14.39
N THR A 124 -12.28 8.49 14.94
CA THR A 124 -12.32 7.77 16.23
C THR A 124 -11.50 6.47 16.30
N LYS A 125 -10.79 6.07 15.25
CA LYS A 125 -9.83 4.95 15.24
C LYS A 125 -8.77 5.23 14.18
N SER A 126 -7.61 5.77 14.60
CA SER A 126 -6.42 5.68 13.77
C SER A 126 -6.12 4.22 13.46
N ASP A 127 -5.81 3.91 12.21
CA ASP A 127 -5.43 2.56 11.80
C ASP A 127 -4.27 2.04 12.68
N GLN A 128 -4.48 0.87 13.26
CA GLN A 128 -3.48 0.23 14.14
C GLN A 128 -2.22 -0.23 13.38
N TYR A 129 -2.24 -0.19 12.05
CA TYR A 129 -1.18 -0.65 11.18
C TYR A 129 -0.55 0.53 10.42
N PRO A 130 0.79 0.54 10.29
CA PRO A 130 1.48 1.51 9.44
C PRO A 130 0.87 1.48 8.03
N TYR A 131 0.54 2.67 7.51
CA TYR A 131 -0.06 2.83 6.17
C TYR A 131 -1.39 2.09 5.96
N GLY A 132 -2.25 1.95 6.99
CA GLY A 132 -3.46 1.13 6.90
C GLY A 132 -4.39 1.50 5.75
N GLU A 133 -4.69 2.80 5.54
CA GLU A 133 -5.48 3.28 4.39
C GLU A 133 -4.76 3.02 3.06
N GLU A 134 -3.46 3.28 2.99
CA GLU A 134 -2.67 3.02 1.79
C GLU A 134 -2.60 1.52 1.45
N ARG A 135 -2.55 0.65 2.46
CA ARG A 135 -2.63 -0.81 2.27
C ARG A 135 -3.96 -1.24 1.70
N ARG A 136 -5.08 -0.68 2.20
CA ARG A 136 -6.41 -0.93 1.65
C ARG A 136 -6.51 -0.47 0.20
N LEU A 137 -5.97 0.71 -0.09
CA LEU A 137 -5.95 1.26 -1.44
C LEU A 137 -5.09 0.42 -2.39
N PHE A 138 -3.92 -0.02 -1.93
CA PHE A 138 -3.04 -0.91 -2.70
C PHE A 138 -3.72 -2.26 -2.96
N TYR A 139 -4.38 -2.82 -1.94
CA TYR A 139 -5.19 -4.03 -2.10
C TYR A 139 -6.30 -3.84 -3.15
N VAL A 140 -7.01 -2.70 -3.10
CA VAL A 140 -8.00 -2.38 -4.14
C VAL A 140 -7.34 -2.35 -5.51
N ALA A 141 -6.19 -1.71 -5.67
CA ALA A 141 -5.50 -1.62 -6.96
C ALA A 141 -5.08 -3.00 -7.51
N ILE A 142 -4.44 -3.85 -6.69
CA ILE A 142 -3.99 -5.17 -7.13
C ILE A 142 -5.14 -6.13 -7.44
N THR A 143 -6.30 -5.94 -6.82
CA THR A 143 -7.49 -6.78 -7.05
C THR A 143 -8.35 -6.31 -8.23
N ARG A 144 -7.93 -5.29 -8.98
CA ARG A 144 -8.63 -4.86 -10.21
C ARG A 144 -8.35 -5.76 -11.41
N ALA A 145 -7.28 -6.55 -11.34
CA ALA A 145 -6.93 -7.48 -12.42
C ALA A 145 -7.68 -8.80 -12.29
N LYS A 146 -8.19 -9.30 -13.42
CA LYS A 146 -8.76 -10.65 -13.53
C LYS A 146 -7.68 -11.70 -13.73
N ILE A 147 -6.62 -11.37 -14.46
CA ILE A 147 -5.54 -12.30 -14.85
C ILE A 147 -4.24 -11.94 -14.15
N LYS A 148 -3.67 -10.74 -14.43
CA LYS A 148 -2.36 -10.36 -13.88
C LYS A 148 -2.29 -8.90 -13.49
N THR A 149 -1.58 -8.64 -12.40
CA THR A 149 -1.16 -7.30 -11.99
C THR A 149 0.34 -7.17 -12.08
N PHE A 150 0.81 -6.11 -12.73
CA PHE A 150 2.20 -5.70 -12.81
C PHE A 150 2.42 -4.47 -11.92
N VAL A 151 3.33 -4.55 -10.96
CA VAL A 151 3.68 -3.45 -10.05
C VAL A 151 5.04 -2.91 -10.47
N LEU A 152 5.07 -1.63 -10.89
CA LEU A 152 6.29 -0.97 -11.35
C LEU A 152 6.92 -0.14 -10.23
N TYR A 153 8.23 -0.29 -10.03
CA TYR A 153 8.98 0.47 -9.03
C TYR A 153 10.38 0.86 -9.52
N ASP A 154 10.86 2.04 -9.10
CA ASP A 154 12.25 2.46 -9.33
C ASP A 154 13.17 1.58 -8.48
N LYS A 155 14.13 0.88 -9.11
CA LYS A 155 15.05 -0.04 -8.43
C LYS A 155 15.87 0.60 -7.32
N ARG A 156 16.06 1.93 -7.34
CA ARG A 156 16.80 2.67 -6.32
C ARG A 156 15.93 3.02 -5.10
N PHE A 157 14.62 3.08 -5.29
CA PHE A 157 13.67 3.56 -4.29
C PHE A 157 12.42 2.68 -4.22
N PRO A 158 12.56 1.35 -3.99
CA PRO A 158 11.39 0.50 -3.83
C PRO A 158 10.56 0.96 -2.64
N SER A 159 9.23 0.92 -2.78
CA SER A 159 8.36 1.25 -1.67
C SER A 159 8.37 0.16 -0.60
N VAL A 160 7.88 0.50 0.59
CA VAL A 160 7.73 -0.49 1.68
C VAL A 160 6.83 -1.66 1.27
N PHE A 161 5.83 -1.44 0.41
CA PHE A 161 4.95 -2.51 -0.07
C PHE A 161 5.69 -3.45 -1.02
N VAL A 162 6.52 -2.90 -1.91
CA VAL A 162 7.39 -3.70 -2.79
C VAL A 162 8.37 -4.53 -1.96
N ASP A 163 9.05 -3.90 -1.00
CA ASP A 163 10.00 -4.59 -0.11
C ASP A 163 9.33 -5.72 0.68
N GLU A 164 8.11 -5.51 1.15
CA GLU A 164 7.35 -6.51 1.91
C GLU A 164 6.99 -7.74 1.07
N PHE A 165 6.68 -7.55 -0.21
CA PHE A 165 6.38 -8.66 -1.11
C PHE A 165 7.62 -9.40 -1.59
N LEU A 166 8.70 -8.67 -1.91
CA LEU A 166 9.93 -9.26 -2.42
C LEU A 166 10.78 -9.89 -1.31
N HIS A 167 10.69 -9.36 -0.08
CA HIS A 167 11.51 -9.75 1.06
C HIS A 167 10.67 -9.97 2.33
N PRO A 168 9.70 -10.90 2.32
CA PRO A 168 8.84 -11.16 3.48
C PRO A 168 9.63 -11.56 4.74
N GLU A 169 10.80 -12.18 4.57
CA GLU A 169 11.70 -12.54 5.66
C GLU A 169 12.22 -11.32 6.44
N LYS A 170 12.51 -10.20 5.75
CA LYS A 170 13.02 -8.97 6.38
C LYS A 170 12.00 -8.30 7.29
N ILE A 171 10.71 -8.49 7.03
CA ILE A 171 9.64 -7.91 7.85
C ILE A 171 9.64 -8.57 9.22
N THR A 172 9.73 -9.89 9.24
CA THR A 172 9.76 -10.69 10.46
C THR A 172 10.97 -10.31 11.32
N GLU A 173 12.16 -10.25 10.73
CA GLU A 173 13.40 -9.89 11.41
C GLU A 173 13.39 -8.44 11.93
N ARG A 174 12.99 -7.46 11.13
CA ARG A 174 12.91 -6.05 11.54
C ARG A 174 11.90 -5.82 12.65
N SER A 175 10.76 -6.50 12.61
CA SER A 175 9.74 -6.41 13.66
C SER A 175 10.23 -7.01 14.96
N TYR A 176 10.83 -8.20 14.93
CA TYR A 176 11.35 -8.87 16.13
C TYR A 176 12.58 -8.18 16.70
N ALA A 177 13.54 -7.75 15.87
CA ALA A 177 14.73 -7.03 16.32
C ALA A 177 14.39 -5.69 16.99
N LYS A 178 13.41 -4.96 16.45
CA LYS A 178 13.00 -3.65 16.99
C LYS A 178 12.06 -3.74 18.19
N HIS A 179 11.22 -4.76 18.23
CA HIS A 179 10.20 -4.94 19.25
C HIS A 179 10.07 -6.41 19.68
N PRO A 180 11.04 -6.95 20.42
CA PRO A 180 11.11 -8.38 20.77
C PRO A 180 9.88 -8.89 21.55
N ASN A 181 9.08 -7.99 22.10
CA ASN A 181 7.87 -8.32 22.85
C ASN A 181 6.58 -7.92 22.10
N ALA A 182 6.64 -7.58 20.78
CA ALA A 182 5.50 -7.07 20.03
C ALA A 182 4.25 -7.98 20.09
N ASN A 183 4.46 -9.29 19.95
CA ASN A 183 3.36 -10.28 19.89
C ASN A 183 3.14 -11.04 21.20
N LYS A 184 3.88 -10.71 22.27
CA LYS A 184 3.69 -11.36 23.56
C LYS A 184 2.44 -10.81 24.26
N LYS A 185 1.68 -11.70 24.91
CA LYS A 185 0.53 -11.29 25.74
C LYS A 185 0.97 -10.31 26.83
N TRP A 186 0.12 -9.36 27.16
CA TRP A 186 0.30 -8.51 28.31
C TRP A 186 0.02 -9.31 29.59
N THR A 187 0.98 -9.32 30.49
CA THR A 187 0.85 -9.96 31.80
C THR A 187 0.61 -8.90 32.86
N LYS A 188 0.07 -9.30 34.02
CA LYS A 188 -0.11 -8.39 35.17
C LYS A 188 1.21 -7.71 35.57
N SER A 189 2.34 -8.45 35.55
CA SER A 189 3.67 -7.89 35.85
C SER A 189 4.12 -6.86 34.80
N ALA A 190 3.84 -7.08 33.52
CA ALA A 190 4.13 -6.12 32.47
C ALA A 190 3.27 -4.84 32.61
N ASP A 191 2.01 -4.98 33.02
CA ASP A 191 1.13 -3.85 33.25
C ASP A 191 1.60 -3.00 34.46
N LEU A 192 1.97 -3.64 35.55
CA LEU A 192 2.53 -2.96 36.72
C LEU A 192 3.84 -2.23 36.38
N PHE A 193 4.70 -2.85 35.59
CA PHE A 193 5.96 -2.24 35.15
C PHE A 193 5.70 -1.04 34.23
N LEU A 194 4.72 -1.15 33.31
CA LEU A 194 4.28 -0.06 32.47
C LEU A 194 3.79 1.14 33.29
N LEU A 195 2.87 0.89 34.23
CA LEU A 195 2.30 1.93 35.08
C LEU A 195 3.35 2.60 35.95
N LYS A 196 4.32 1.83 36.48
CA LYS A 196 5.45 2.35 37.27
C LYS A 196 6.27 3.34 36.42
N LEU A 197 6.71 2.93 35.22
CA LEU A 197 7.49 3.81 34.33
C LEU A 197 6.71 5.06 33.92
N TYR A 198 5.41 4.91 33.71
CA TYR A 198 4.55 6.03 33.33
C TYR A 198 4.36 7.01 34.50
N SER A 199 4.16 6.53 35.73
CA SER A 199 4.08 7.36 36.96
C SER A 199 5.40 8.06 37.29
N GLU A 200 6.55 7.48 36.90
CA GLU A 200 7.86 8.11 37.00
C GLU A 200 8.10 9.20 35.94
N GLY A 201 7.11 9.53 35.10
CA GLY A 201 7.21 10.55 34.08
C GLY A 201 8.08 10.18 32.88
N LYS A 202 8.37 8.89 32.67
CA LYS A 202 9.18 8.45 31.52
C LYS A 202 8.41 8.66 30.21
N SER A 203 9.11 9.09 29.15
CA SER A 203 8.50 9.28 27.83
C SER A 203 8.03 7.94 27.23
N ILE A 204 6.95 7.99 26.43
CA ILE A 204 6.43 6.81 25.71
C ILE A 204 7.52 6.11 24.88
N LYS A 205 8.41 6.91 24.27
CA LYS A 205 9.56 6.38 23.52
C LYS A 205 10.51 5.57 24.40
N TYR A 206 10.82 6.06 25.59
CA TYR A 206 11.66 5.35 26.56
C TYR A 206 10.99 4.07 27.04
N ILE A 207 9.70 4.15 27.42
CA ILE A 207 8.92 3.00 27.89
C ILE A 207 8.85 1.92 26.80
N ALA A 208 8.60 2.30 25.57
CA ALA A 208 8.53 1.40 24.43
C ALA A 208 9.86 0.65 24.21
N ALA A 209 10.98 1.36 24.24
CA ALA A 209 12.31 0.76 24.13
C ALA A 209 12.61 -0.18 25.29
N LYS A 210 12.32 0.24 26.53
CA LYS A 210 12.57 -0.55 27.74
C LYS A 210 11.73 -1.83 27.81
N MET A 211 10.50 -1.77 27.32
CA MET A 211 9.57 -2.90 27.29
C MET A 211 9.70 -3.76 26.02
N GLY A 212 10.52 -3.36 25.05
CA GLY A 212 10.66 -4.07 23.78
C GLY A 212 9.35 -4.12 22.97
N ARG A 213 8.56 -3.04 23.02
CA ARG A 213 7.26 -2.92 22.35
C ARG A 213 7.20 -1.62 21.54
N SER A 214 6.26 -1.53 20.59
CA SER A 214 6.05 -0.29 19.84
C SER A 214 5.43 0.80 20.74
N GLN A 215 5.69 2.07 20.41
CA GLN A 215 5.07 3.21 21.13
C GLN A 215 3.55 3.13 21.09
N THR A 216 3.00 2.77 19.94
CA THR A 216 1.55 2.56 19.76
C THR A 216 1.00 1.50 20.71
N SER A 217 1.70 0.36 20.86
CA SER A 217 1.30 -0.70 21.80
C SER A 217 1.29 -0.23 23.26
N ILE A 218 2.25 0.64 23.64
CA ILE A 218 2.32 1.24 24.98
C ILE A 218 1.11 2.14 25.22
N VAL A 219 0.84 3.09 24.29
CA VAL A 219 -0.30 4.03 24.42
C VAL A 219 -1.62 3.28 24.51
N MET A 220 -1.84 2.28 23.64
CA MET A 220 -3.07 1.48 23.65
C MET A 220 -3.24 0.72 24.97
N ARG A 221 -2.15 0.20 25.54
CA ARG A 221 -2.23 -0.52 26.82
C ARG A 221 -2.52 0.41 27.97
N LEU A 222 -1.91 1.61 28.01
CA LEU A 222 -2.19 2.63 29.01
C LEU A 222 -3.67 3.05 28.96
N ASN A 223 -4.21 3.33 27.75
CA ASN A 223 -5.62 3.66 27.59
C ASN A 223 -6.57 2.56 28.11
N LYS A 224 -6.18 1.29 27.94
CA LYS A 224 -6.96 0.16 28.42
C LYS A 224 -6.87 -0.03 29.93
N LEU A 225 -5.79 0.38 30.57
CA LEU A 225 -5.61 0.26 32.02
C LEU A 225 -6.23 1.43 32.79
N ASN A 226 -6.49 2.55 32.11
CA ASN A 226 -7.14 3.75 32.69
C ASN A 226 -8.67 3.75 32.51
N GLN A 227 -9.25 2.70 31.95
CA GLN A 227 -10.70 2.43 31.91
C GLN A 227 -11.11 1.52 33.06
#